data_1433b2d419d0f6fcd4a43b572351a26f
#
_entry.id   1433b2d419d0f6fcd4a43b572351a26f
#
_cell.length_a   1.000
_cell.length_b   1.000
_cell.length_c   1.000
_cell.angle_alpha   90.00
_cell.angle_beta   90.00
_cell.angle_gamma   90.00
#
_symmetry.space_group_name_H-M   'P 1'
#
loop_
_entity.id
_entity.type
_entity.pdbx_description
1 polymer ?
#
loop_
_entity_poly.entity_id
_entity_poly.type
_entity_poly.pdbx_seq_one_letter_code
_entity_poly.pdbx_strand_id
1 'polypeptide(L)'
;MFLKVKNLVKNYSSEFPIIKDLSFSVKKGELISFLGESGSGKTTFLKCLSGLEKTNSGFIELNGKVLNDNKTFESPQKRKIGFVFQDYPLFPHLNLEKNITFNLEKKFEKNLDYILKLTGLKFLLKRFPYELSGGEQQRACIAR
;
A
#
# COMPACT_ATOMS: atom_id res chain seq x y z
N MET A 1 -19.22 6.02 -5.19
CA MET A 1 -18.00 5.20 -5.38
C MET A 1 -16.98 5.61 -4.37
N PHE A 2 -16.22 4.65 -3.78
CA PHE A 2 -15.17 4.93 -2.81
C PHE A 2 -13.83 5.22 -3.49
N LEU A 3 -13.48 4.45 -4.52
CA LEU A 3 -12.34 4.68 -5.39
C LEU A 3 -12.83 4.84 -6.84
N LYS A 4 -12.33 5.85 -7.54
CA LYS A 4 -12.51 6.02 -8.99
C LYS A 4 -11.16 6.20 -9.66
N VAL A 5 -10.93 5.43 -10.70
CA VAL A 5 -9.77 5.56 -11.59
C VAL A 5 -10.32 5.72 -13.00
N LYS A 6 -9.82 6.72 -13.75
CA LYS A 6 -10.25 7.00 -15.12
C LYS A 6 -9.05 7.28 -16.00
N ASN A 7 -9.01 6.61 -17.13
CA ASN A 7 -8.04 6.83 -18.23
C ASN A 7 -6.59 6.89 -17.72
N LEU A 8 -6.23 6.02 -16.75
CA LEU A 8 -4.91 6.01 -16.15
C LEU A 8 -3.88 5.47 -17.12
N VAL A 9 -2.83 6.26 -17.35
CA VAL A 9 -1.69 5.89 -18.20
C VAL A 9 -0.41 5.99 -17.40
N LYS A 10 0.46 4.99 -17.51
CA LYS A 10 1.81 5.00 -16.95
C LYS A 10 2.81 4.41 -17.91
N ASN A 11 3.86 5.17 -18.21
CA ASN A 11 5.01 4.76 -18.98
C ASN A 11 6.28 4.97 -18.15
N TYR A 12 7.30 4.14 -18.35
CA TYR A 12 8.66 4.39 -17.87
C TYR A 12 9.58 4.84 -19.04
N SER A 13 9.21 4.48 -20.27
CA SER A 13 9.86 4.94 -21.50
C SER A 13 8.81 5.48 -22.49
N SER A 14 9.25 6.15 -23.54
CA SER A 14 8.35 6.69 -24.56
C SER A 14 7.71 5.61 -25.43
N GLU A 15 8.28 4.40 -25.49
CA GLU A 15 7.91 3.39 -26.50
C GLU A 15 6.72 2.51 -26.09
N PHE A 16 6.62 2.13 -24.80
CA PHE A 16 5.57 1.20 -24.38
C PHE A 16 4.91 1.62 -23.05
N PRO A 17 3.61 1.89 -23.06
CA PRO A 17 2.86 2.12 -21.84
C PRO A 17 2.69 0.79 -21.05
N ILE A 18 3.04 0.83 -19.76
CA ILE A 18 2.82 -0.27 -18.84
C ILE A 18 1.36 -0.33 -18.39
N ILE A 19 0.75 0.85 -18.22
CA ILE A 19 -0.68 0.98 -17.96
C ILE A 19 -1.28 1.76 -19.12
N LYS A 20 -2.25 1.13 -19.82
CA LYS A 20 -2.90 1.68 -21.01
C LYS A 20 -4.36 1.95 -20.67
N ASP A 21 -4.70 3.23 -20.45
CA ASP A 21 -6.10 3.69 -20.33
C ASP A 21 -6.95 2.88 -19.35
N LEU A 22 -6.41 2.61 -18.15
CA LEU A 22 -7.10 1.83 -17.14
C LEU A 22 -8.19 2.66 -16.47
N SER A 23 -9.43 2.14 -16.50
CA SER A 23 -10.57 2.77 -15.84
C SER A 23 -11.39 1.74 -15.08
N PHE A 24 -11.68 2.02 -13.80
CA PHE A 24 -12.58 1.22 -12.97
C PHE A 24 -13.01 2.00 -11.73
N SER A 25 -13.94 1.43 -10.98
CA SER A 25 -14.40 2.01 -9.71
C SER A 25 -14.68 0.92 -8.69
N VAL A 26 -14.52 1.27 -7.42
CA VAL A 26 -14.68 0.37 -6.27
C VAL A 26 -15.62 1.01 -5.26
N LYS A 27 -16.52 0.23 -4.66
CA LYS A 27 -17.35 0.66 -3.53
C LYS A 27 -16.58 0.49 -2.22
N LYS A 28 -17.04 1.15 -1.17
CA LYS A 28 -16.46 0.99 0.16
C LYS A 28 -16.66 -0.44 0.66
N GLY A 29 -15.60 -1.05 1.18
CA GLY A 29 -15.61 -2.41 1.73
C GLY A 29 -15.40 -3.52 0.70
N GLU A 30 -15.28 -3.22 -0.59
CA GLU A 30 -14.96 -4.22 -1.60
C GLU A 30 -13.50 -4.67 -1.53
N LEU A 31 -13.27 -5.96 -1.70
CA LEU A 31 -11.97 -6.59 -1.91
C LEU A 31 -11.75 -6.79 -3.41
N ILE A 32 -10.65 -6.24 -3.92
CA ILE A 32 -10.31 -6.31 -5.34
C ILE A 32 -9.01 -7.11 -5.53
N SER A 33 -9.03 -8.06 -6.45
CA SER A 33 -7.83 -8.79 -6.88
C SER A 33 -7.46 -8.40 -8.31
N PHE A 34 -6.19 -8.05 -8.53
CA PHE A 34 -5.62 -7.82 -9.85
C PHE A 34 -4.87 -9.07 -10.30
N LEU A 35 -5.38 -9.74 -11.33
CA LEU A 35 -4.78 -10.94 -11.91
C LEU A 35 -4.08 -10.60 -13.23
N GLY A 36 -3.03 -11.32 -13.55
CA GLY A 36 -2.26 -11.15 -14.78
C GLY A 36 -0.84 -11.69 -14.64
N GLU A 37 -0.15 -11.82 -15.75
CA GLU A 37 1.22 -12.31 -15.84
C GLU A 37 2.22 -11.42 -15.10
N SER A 38 3.42 -11.94 -14.83
CA SER A 38 4.52 -11.13 -14.33
C SER A 38 4.84 -10.03 -15.35
N GLY A 39 5.09 -8.80 -14.88
CA GLY A 39 5.35 -7.66 -15.76
C GLY A 39 4.10 -6.96 -16.32
N SER A 40 2.88 -7.45 -16.07
CA SER A 40 1.63 -6.82 -16.58
C SER A 40 1.26 -5.47 -15.93
N GLY A 41 2.12 -4.89 -15.09
CA GLY A 41 1.91 -3.57 -14.52
C GLY A 41 1.12 -3.51 -13.20
N LYS A 42 0.76 -4.65 -12.60
CA LYS A 42 -0.02 -4.70 -11.32
C LYS A 42 0.63 -3.89 -10.20
N THR A 43 1.91 -4.15 -9.93
CA THR A 43 2.66 -3.42 -8.90
C THR A 43 2.81 -1.95 -9.24
N THR A 44 3.06 -1.62 -10.51
CA THR A 44 3.13 -0.24 -10.99
C THR A 44 1.81 0.48 -10.77
N PHE A 45 0.68 -0.16 -11.08
CA PHE A 45 -0.64 0.39 -10.82
C PHE A 45 -0.86 0.68 -9.33
N LEU A 46 -0.56 -0.27 -8.44
CA LEU A 46 -0.69 -0.07 -6.99
C LEU A 46 0.22 1.06 -6.47
N LYS A 47 1.44 1.18 -7.01
CA LYS A 47 2.34 2.30 -6.72
C LYS A 47 1.79 3.64 -7.21
N CYS A 48 1.17 3.69 -8.39
CA CYS A 48 0.49 4.89 -8.87
C CYS A 48 -0.69 5.27 -7.97
N LEU A 49 -1.48 4.29 -7.55
CA LEU A 49 -2.62 4.51 -6.66
C LEU A 49 -2.18 5.06 -5.30
N SER A 50 -1.13 4.51 -4.71
CA SER A 50 -0.57 4.98 -3.44
C SER A 50 0.23 6.28 -3.54
N GLY A 51 0.56 6.74 -4.75
CA GLY A 51 1.36 7.94 -5.00
C GLY A 51 2.87 7.73 -4.90
N LEU A 52 3.32 6.49 -4.75
CA LEU A 52 4.74 6.13 -4.80
C LEU A 52 5.33 6.29 -6.21
N GLU A 53 4.46 6.26 -7.23
CA GLU A 53 4.79 6.52 -8.63
C GLU A 53 3.85 7.58 -9.19
N LYS A 54 4.39 8.52 -9.97
CA LYS A 54 3.58 9.48 -10.73
C LYS A 54 3.00 8.81 -11.98
N THR A 55 1.75 9.12 -12.28
CA THR A 55 1.11 8.74 -13.56
C THR A 55 1.52 9.70 -14.66
N ASN A 56 1.45 9.27 -15.92
CA ASN A 56 1.64 10.17 -17.07
C ASN A 56 0.34 10.96 -17.34
N SER A 57 -0.81 10.31 -17.20
CA SER A 57 -2.13 10.95 -17.29
C SER A 57 -3.17 10.13 -16.54
N GLY A 58 -4.37 10.67 -16.44
CA GLY A 58 -5.52 10.01 -15.83
C GLY A 58 -5.93 10.62 -14.51
N PHE A 59 -7.01 10.09 -13.97
CA PHE A 59 -7.69 10.61 -12.80
C PHE A 59 -7.80 9.54 -11.72
N ILE A 60 -7.46 9.90 -10.48
CA ILE A 60 -7.62 9.06 -9.28
C ILE A 60 -8.34 9.87 -8.22
N GLU A 61 -9.48 9.37 -7.75
CA GLU A 61 -10.26 9.91 -6.64
C GLU A 61 -10.48 8.84 -5.58
N LEU A 62 -10.24 9.17 -4.32
CA LEU A 62 -10.51 8.30 -3.18
C LEU A 62 -11.42 9.02 -2.18
N ASN A 63 -12.57 8.43 -1.89
CA ASN A 63 -13.56 8.94 -0.94
C ASN A 63 -13.91 10.42 -1.18
N GLY A 64 -14.14 10.80 -2.43
CA GLY A 64 -14.48 12.18 -2.85
C GLY A 64 -13.29 13.14 -2.94
N LYS A 65 -12.08 12.71 -2.54
CA LYS A 65 -10.87 13.52 -2.66
C LYS A 65 -10.10 13.14 -3.92
N VAL A 66 -9.80 14.13 -4.78
CA VAL A 66 -8.92 13.94 -5.93
C VAL A 66 -7.48 13.75 -5.44
N LEU A 67 -6.87 12.63 -5.82
CA LEU A 67 -5.49 12.28 -5.50
C LEU A 67 -4.53 12.53 -6.66
N ASN A 68 -5.04 12.45 -7.88
CA ASN A 68 -4.28 12.67 -9.09
C ASN A 68 -5.19 13.12 -10.23
N ASP A 69 -4.81 14.18 -10.90
CA ASP A 69 -5.33 14.65 -12.19
C ASP A 69 -4.28 15.48 -12.93
N ASN A 70 -4.66 16.20 -13.98
CA ASN A 70 -3.75 17.04 -14.77
C ASN A 70 -3.13 18.22 -13.97
N LYS A 71 -3.72 18.59 -12.83
CA LYS A 71 -3.29 19.73 -12.00
C LYS A 71 -2.82 19.30 -10.62
N THR A 72 -3.28 18.16 -10.15
CA THR A 72 -3.10 17.69 -8.76
C THR A 72 -2.27 16.41 -8.74
N PHE A 73 -1.28 16.37 -7.87
CA PHE A 73 -0.61 15.15 -7.45
C PHE A 73 -0.46 15.16 -5.94
N GLU A 74 -1.31 14.40 -5.27
CA GLU A 74 -1.22 14.24 -3.82
C GLU A 74 -0.08 13.29 -3.45
N SER A 75 0.79 13.71 -2.53
CA SER A 75 1.91 12.89 -2.07
C SER A 75 1.44 11.64 -1.31
N PRO A 76 2.24 10.54 -1.26
CA PRO A 76 1.86 9.29 -0.58
C PRO A 76 1.38 9.51 0.86
N GLN A 77 2.08 10.34 1.63
CA GLN A 77 1.79 10.62 3.04
C GLN A 77 0.40 11.25 3.25
N LYS A 78 -0.09 11.98 2.26
CA LYS A 78 -1.40 12.67 2.30
C LYS A 78 -2.55 11.82 1.75
N ARG A 79 -2.26 10.69 1.08
CA ARG A 79 -3.29 9.80 0.50
C ARG A 79 -4.02 8.94 1.52
N LYS A 80 -3.44 8.71 2.69
CA LYS A 80 -3.99 7.83 3.74
C LYS A 80 -4.26 6.41 3.21
N ILE A 81 -3.36 5.89 2.41
CA ILE A 81 -3.38 4.53 1.86
C ILE A 81 -2.26 3.73 2.51
N GLY A 82 -2.58 2.62 3.16
CA GLY A 82 -1.58 1.64 3.58
C GLY A 82 -1.05 0.88 2.36
N PHE A 83 0.25 0.70 2.28
CA PHE A 83 0.90 -0.04 1.21
C PHE A 83 1.85 -1.10 1.80
N VAL A 84 1.62 -2.37 1.49
CA VAL A 84 2.50 -3.46 1.88
C VAL A 84 3.40 -3.81 0.69
N PHE A 85 4.71 -3.62 0.85
CA PHE A 85 5.70 -3.95 -0.17
C PHE A 85 5.92 -5.46 -0.26
N GLN A 86 6.34 -5.94 -1.42
CA GLN A 86 6.56 -7.37 -1.68
C GLN A 86 7.77 -7.93 -0.92
N ASP A 87 8.75 -7.10 -0.63
CA ASP A 87 10.00 -7.41 0.09
C ASP A 87 9.90 -7.23 1.61
N TYR A 88 8.69 -6.92 2.13
CA TYR A 88 8.40 -6.79 3.56
C TYR A 88 9.43 -5.95 4.32
N PRO A 89 9.63 -4.66 3.98
CA PRO A 89 10.71 -3.85 4.52
C PRO A 89 10.49 -3.51 5.99
N LEU A 90 10.99 -4.35 6.87
CA LEU A 90 11.08 -4.09 8.31
C LEU A 90 12.45 -3.42 8.61
N PHE A 91 12.49 -2.58 9.62
CA PHE A 91 13.74 -1.99 10.10
C PHE A 91 14.60 -3.07 10.77
N PRO A 92 15.75 -3.46 10.20
CA PRO A 92 16.52 -4.62 10.67
C PRO A 92 17.13 -4.43 12.05
N HIS A 93 17.35 -3.18 12.47
CA HIS A 93 17.90 -2.79 13.76
C HIS A 93 16.87 -2.63 14.88
N LEU A 94 15.59 -2.80 14.56
CA LEU A 94 14.49 -2.73 15.51
C LEU A 94 13.86 -4.12 15.68
N ASN A 95 13.48 -4.46 16.93
CA ASN A 95 12.66 -5.65 17.16
C ASN A 95 11.25 -5.47 16.60
N LEU A 96 10.46 -6.53 16.59
CA LEU A 96 9.13 -6.54 16.01
C LEU A 96 8.19 -5.51 16.67
N GLU A 97 8.23 -5.41 17.99
CA GLU A 97 7.43 -4.43 18.73
C GLU A 97 7.71 -3.00 18.24
N LYS A 98 8.97 -2.60 18.18
CA LYS A 98 9.39 -1.28 17.71
C LYS A 98 9.11 -1.07 16.22
N ASN A 99 9.15 -2.12 15.40
CA ASN A 99 8.73 -2.05 14.00
C ASN A 99 7.24 -1.74 13.87
N ILE A 100 6.38 -2.45 14.61
CA ILE A 100 4.92 -2.28 14.55
C ILE A 100 4.50 -0.94 15.15
N THR A 101 5.13 -0.53 16.24
CA THR A 101 4.80 0.73 16.92
C THR A 101 5.54 1.94 16.35
N PHE A 102 6.34 1.75 15.30
CA PHE A 102 7.08 2.83 14.68
C PHE A 102 6.12 3.92 14.18
N ASN A 103 6.27 5.12 14.76
CA ASN A 103 5.40 6.28 14.47
C ASN A 103 3.89 6.04 14.76
N LEU A 104 3.56 5.12 15.67
CA LEU A 104 2.19 4.87 16.07
C LEU A 104 1.65 6.06 16.87
N GLU A 105 0.56 6.66 16.39
CA GLU A 105 -0.12 7.71 17.12
C GLU A 105 -0.85 7.14 18.36
N LYS A 106 -0.79 7.83 19.51
CA LYS A 106 -1.41 7.41 20.79
C LYS A 106 -2.87 6.97 20.66
N LYS A 107 -3.64 7.59 19.78
CA LYS A 107 -5.05 7.23 19.56
C LYS A 107 -5.26 5.80 19.06
N PHE A 108 -4.25 5.17 18.44
CA PHE A 108 -4.30 3.81 17.91
C PHE A 108 -3.73 2.76 18.86
N GLU A 109 -3.10 3.13 19.98
CA GLU A 109 -2.55 2.19 20.96
C GLU A 109 -3.60 1.19 21.46
N LYS A 110 -4.86 1.62 21.59
CA LYS A 110 -5.99 0.75 22.00
C LYS A 110 -6.23 -0.42 21.04
N ASN A 111 -5.86 -0.28 19.78
CA ASN A 111 -6.06 -1.30 18.75
C ASN A 111 -4.88 -2.27 18.65
N LEU A 112 -3.75 -1.95 19.27
CA LEU A 112 -2.51 -2.73 19.12
C LEU A 112 -2.69 -4.18 19.57
N ASP A 113 -3.26 -4.44 20.76
CA ASP A 113 -3.47 -5.80 21.24
C ASP A 113 -4.41 -6.61 20.33
N TYR A 114 -5.44 -5.97 19.77
CA TYR A 114 -6.34 -6.59 18.81
C TYR A 114 -5.59 -6.97 17.51
N ILE A 115 -4.79 -6.07 16.96
CA ILE A 115 -4.00 -6.32 15.73
C ILE A 115 -2.97 -7.42 15.97
N LEU A 116 -2.27 -7.40 17.12
CA LEU A 116 -1.30 -8.44 17.49
C LEU A 116 -1.92 -9.82 17.64
N LYS A 117 -3.14 -9.91 18.18
CA LYS A 117 -3.91 -11.16 18.25
C LYS A 117 -4.33 -11.62 16.85
N LEU A 118 -4.89 -10.72 16.05
CA LEU A 118 -5.36 -11.02 14.70
C LEU A 118 -4.23 -11.53 13.78
N THR A 119 -3.05 -10.94 13.90
CA THR A 119 -1.87 -11.30 13.11
C THR A 119 -1.04 -12.45 13.70
N GLY A 120 -1.34 -12.88 14.93
CA GLY A 120 -0.59 -13.93 15.63
C GLY A 120 0.83 -13.53 16.03
N LEU A 121 1.10 -12.23 16.21
CA LEU A 121 2.45 -11.69 16.43
C LEU A 121 2.79 -11.48 17.92
N LYS A 122 1.83 -11.65 18.82
CA LYS A 122 1.98 -11.29 20.23
C LYS A 122 3.21 -11.92 20.93
N PHE A 123 3.52 -13.17 20.59
CA PHE A 123 4.65 -13.90 21.19
C PHE A 123 5.99 -13.64 20.49
N LEU A 124 6.00 -12.87 19.41
CA LEU A 124 7.17 -12.60 18.58
C LEU A 124 7.74 -11.19 18.78
N LEU A 125 7.15 -10.37 19.63
CA LEU A 125 7.42 -8.93 19.77
C LEU A 125 8.90 -8.59 20.06
N LYS A 126 9.62 -9.47 20.76
CA LYS A 126 11.03 -9.29 21.09
C LYS A 126 12.00 -9.72 19.98
N ARG A 127 11.51 -10.46 18.96
CA ARG A 127 12.34 -10.94 17.84
C ARG A 127 12.70 -9.82 16.88
N PHE A 128 13.83 -9.97 16.24
CA PHE A 128 14.27 -9.10 15.15
C PHE A 128 13.79 -9.66 13.79
N PRO A 129 13.75 -8.83 12.72
CA PRO A 129 13.26 -9.26 11.41
C PRO A 129 13.93 -10.52 10.86
N TYR A 130 15.23 -10.69 11.06
CA TYR A 130 15.98 -11.85 10.60
C TYR A 130 15.66 -13.16 11.36
N GLU A 131 14.96 -13.07 12.49
CA GLU A 131 14.49 -14.21 13.28
C GLU A 131 13.06 -14.64 12.93
N LEU A 132 12.42 -13.93 11.98
CA LEU A 132 11.06 -14.15 11.55
C LEU A 132 11.02 -14.89 10.21
N SER A 133 10.07 -15.81 10.07
CA SER A 133 9.74 -16.39 8.77
C SER A 133 9.15 -15.35 7.82
N GLY A 134 9.20 -15.58 6.51
CA GLY A 134 8.63 -14.66 5.51
C GLY A 134 7.16 -14.33 5.75
N GLY A 135 6.35 -15.32 6.17
CA GLY A 135 4.94 -15.10 6.52
C GLY A 135 4.77 -14.24 7.78
N GLU A 136 5.66 -14.36 8.79
CA GLU A 136 5.67 -13.50 9.97
C GLU A 136 6.09 -12.07 9.62
N GLN A 137 7.09 -11.91 8.76
CA GLN A 137 7.51 -10.58 8.25
C GLN A 137 6.37 -9.91 7.48
N GLN A 138 5.66 -10.66 6.62
CA GLN A 138 4.49 -10.14 5.89
C GLN A 138 3.41 -9.66 6.84
N ARG A 139 3.02 -10.49 7.84
CA ARG A 139 2.03 -10.09 8.84
C ARG A 139 2.50 -8.89 9.68
N ALA A 140 3.81 -8.79 9.97
CA ALA A 140 4.39 -7.65 10.65
C ALA A 140 4.26 -6.35 9.84
N CYS A 141 4.50 -6.40 8.53
CA CYS A 141 4.28 -5.25 7.64
C CYS A 141 2.81 -4.83 7.54
N ILE A 142 1.88 -5.79 7.63
CA ILE A 142 0.44 -5.49 7.67
C ILE A 142 0.05 -4.85 9.01
N ALA A 143 0.68 -5.27 10.11
CA ALA A 143 0.39 -4.76 11.46
C ALA A 143 0.97 -3.35 11.70
N ARG A 144 2.05 -2.98 10.98
CA ARG A 144 2.70 -1.67 11.04
C ARG A 144 1.94 -0.64 10.21
#